data_af93e374012a8da6f4485bc625e110f4
#
_entry.id   af93e374012a8da6f4485bc625e110f4
#
_cell.length_a   1.000
_cell.length_b   1.000
_cell.length_c   1.000
_cell.angle_alpha   90.00
_cell.angle_beta   90.00
_cell.angle_gamma   90.00
#
_symmetry.space_group_name_H-M   'P 1'
#
loop_
_entity.id
_entity.type
_entity.pdbx_description
1 polymer ?
#
loop_
_entity_poly.entity_id
_entity_poly.type
_entity_poly.pdbx_seq_one_letter_code
_entity_poly.pdbx_strand_id
1 'polypeptide(L)' 'MLKKWGVYVFREGGSQYIGEVSESSEKMARCAALSRFGVGEGEIDVGEAAPRSVAVYPDEDFDVSPTT' A
#
# COMPACT_ATOMS: atom_id res chain seq x y z
N MET A 1 12.51 -12.53 -12.01
CA MET A 1 12.02 -13.37 -10.91
C MET A 1 11.20 -12.55 -9.93
N LEU A 2 10.03 -13.02 -9.54
CA LEU A 2 9.18 -12.29 -8.60
C LEU A 2 9.65 -12.48 -7.16
N LYS A 3 9.55 -11.41 -6.39
CA LYS A 3 9.78 -11.42 -4.95
C LYS A 3 8.52 -10.92 -4.26
N LYS A 4 8.38 -11.25 -3.00
CA LYS A 4 7.32 -10.66 -2.18
C LYS A 4 7.82 -9.39 -1.52
N TRP A 5 6.97 -8.37 -1.51
CA TRP A 5 7.27 -7.07 -0.93
C TRP A 5 6.18 -6.72 0.08
N GLY A 6 6.57 -6.46 1.30
CA GLY A 6 5.63 -5.97 2.31
C GLY A 6 5.31 -4.51 2.04
N VAL A 7 4.05 -4.13 2.20
CA VAL A 7 3.60 -2.75 2.01
C VAL A 7 3.33 -2.14 3.37
N TYR A 8 3.98 -1.00 3.64
CA TYR A 8 3.91 -0.31 4.92
C TYR A 8 3.47 1.13 4.71
N VAL A 9 2.52 1.58 5.50
CA VAL A 9 2.03 2.95 5.46
C VAL A 9 2.59 3.69 6.67
N PHE A 10 3.14 4.89 6.44
CA PHE A 10 3.69 5.71 7.51
C PHE A 10 2.57 6.51 8.18
N ARG A 11 2.38 6.29 9.46
CA ARG A 11 1.35 6.92 10.26
C ARG A 11 1.92 7.43 11.56
N GLU A 12 1.15 8.22 12.27
CA GLU A 12 1.53 8.66 13.60
C GLU A 12 1.77 7.43 14.49
N GLY A 13 2.92 7.39 15.11
CA GLY A 13 3.32 6.24 15.91
C GLY A 13 4.18 5.21 15.18
N GLY A 14 4.42 5.37 13.87
CA GLY A 14 5.29 4.49 13.10
C GLY A 14 4.67 3.99 11.80
N SER A 15 5.22 2.93 11.24
CA SER A 15 4.72 2.32 10.02
C SER A 15 3.78 1.16 10.34
N GLN A 16 2.75 1.00 9.51
CA GLN A 16 1.80 -0.09 9.65
C GLN A 16 1.86 -0.99 8.43
N TYR A 17 2.03 -2.29 8.65
CA TYR A 17 1.99 -3.29 7.59
C TYR A 17 0.53 -3.50 7.16
N ILE A 18 0.28 -3.43 5.84
CA ILE A 18 -1.08 -3.59 5.32
C ILE A 18 -1.24 -4.76 4.36
N GLY A 19 -0.16 -5.33 3.89
CA GLY A 19 -0.25 -6.47 2.98
C GLY A 19 1.03 -6.67 2.19
N GLU A 20 0.95 -7.53 1.16
CA GLU A 20 2.08 -7.87 0.31
C GLU A 20 1.72 -7.77 -1.16
N VAL A 21 2.73 -7.52 -1.98
CA VAL A 21 2.62 -7.63 -3.44
C VAL A 21 3.80 -8.46 -3.93
N SER A 22 3.65 -9.09 -5.10
CA SER A 22 4.71 -9.87 -5.74
C SER A 22 5.15 -9.14 -7.00
N GLU A 23 6.40 -8.69 -7.02
CA GLU A 23 6.96 -7.99 -8.17
C GLU A 23 8.45 -8.24 -8.27
N SER A 24 9.02 -7.92 -9.43
CA SER A 24 10.44 -8.16 -9.69
C SER A 24 11.37 -7.05 -9.22
N SER A 25 10.83 -5.85 -8.95
CA SER A 25 11.63 -4.70 -8.53
C SER A 25 10.83 -3.82 -7.59
N GLU A 26 11.56 -2.96 -6.85
CA GLU A 26 10.94 -2.01 -5.93
C GLU A 26 9.98 -1.07 -6.64
N LYS A 27 10.38 -0.55 -7.80
CA LYS A 27 9.55 0.37 -8.57
C LYS A 27 8.22 -0.30 -8.96
N MET A 28 8.27 -1.53 -9.44
CA MET A 28 7.08 -2.29 -9.79
C MET A 28 6.25 -2.61 -8.56
N ALA A 29 6.90 -2.91 -7.45
CA ALA A 29 6.22 -3.19 -6.19
C ALA A 29 5.44 -1.97 -5.69
N ARG A 30 6.01 -0.77 -5.82
CA ARG A 30 5.30 0.46 -5.43
C ARG A 30 4.07 0.70 -6.28
N CYS A 31 4.19 0.48 -7.60
CA CYS A 31 3.03 0.59 -8.50
C CYS A 31 1.96 -0.44 -8.15
N ALA A 32 2.36 -1.67 -7.91
CA ALA A 32 1.43 -2.75 -7.54
C ALA A 32 0.73 -2.45 -6.22
N ALA A 33 1.46 -1.90 -5.25
CA ALA A 33 0.90 -1.53 -3.95
C ALA A 33 -0.19 -0.46 -4.10
N LEU A 34 0.06 0.57 -4.89
CA LEU A 34 -0.94 1.61 -5.15
C LEU A 34 -2.14 1.07 -5.90
N SER A 35 -1.93 0.17 -6.86
CA SER A 35 -3.01 -0.44 -7.62
C SER A 35 -3.89 -1.33 -6.74
N ARG A 36 -3.27 -2.08 -5.82
CA ARG A 36 -3.98 -3.05 -5.00
C ARG A 36 -4.57 -2.45 -3.73
N PHE A 37 -3.85 -1.56 -3.07
CA PHE A 37 -4.23 -1.00 -1.77
C PHE A 37 -4.59 0.47 -1.83
N GLY A 38 -4.28 1.16 -2.91
CA GLY A 38 -4.57 2.59 -3.03
C GLY A 38 -6.06 2.87 -3.06
N VAL A 39 -6.46 3.94 -2.38
CA VAL A 39 -7.84 4.41 -2.32
C VAL A 39 -7.92 5.76 -3.02
N GLY A 40 -8.87 5.90 -3.93
CA GLY A 40 -9.12 7.16 -4.61
C GLY A 40 -10.04 8.07 -3.81
N GLU A 41 -9.95 9.38 -4.07
CA GLU A 41 -10.82 10.35 -3.40
C GLU A 41 -12.29 10.10 -3.66
N GLY A 42 -12.63 9.63 -4.86
CA GLY A 42 -14.02 9.29 -5.21
C GLY A 42 -14.57 8.16 -4.35
N GLU A 43 -13.75 7.17 -4.00
CA GLU A 43 -14.17 6.08 -3.13
C GLU A 43 -14.42 6.57 -1.71
N ILE A 44 -13.62 7.52 -1.24
CA ILE A 44 -13.79 8.13 0.07
C ILE A 44 -15.10 8.93 0.12
N ASP A 45 -15.35 9.72 -0.93
CA ASP A 45 -16.53 10.58 -1.00
C ASP A 45 -17.85 9.79 -0.97
N VAL A 46 -17.87 8.61 -1.60
CA VAL A 46 -19.06 7.77 -1.63
C VAL A 46 -19.12 6.74 -0.49
N GLY A 47 -18.10 6.72 0.36
CA GLY A 47 -18.06 5.81 1.51
C GLY A 47 -17.75 4.37 1.18
N GLU A 48 -17.13 4.12 0.02
CA GLU A 48 -16.76 2.77 -0.42
C GLU A 48 -15.30 2.42 -0.20
N ALA A 49 -14.53 3.32 0.42
CA ALA A 49 -13.11 3.10 0.65
C ALA A 49 -12.89 1.98 1.66
N ALA A 50 -11.88 1.13 1.40
CA ALA A 50 -11.44 0.13 2.36
C ALA A 50 -10.89 0.82 3.62
N PRO A 51 -10.94 0.15 4.79
CA PRO A 51 -10.41 0.76 6.00
C PRO A 51 -8.91 1.01 5.90
N ARG A 52 -8.43 2.02 6.63
CA ARG A 52 -7.01 2.40 6.61
C ARG A 52 -6.07 1.27 7.02
N SER A 53 -6.56 0.28 7.76
CA SER A 53 -5.76 -0.87 8.18
C SER A 53 -5.30 -1.75 7.03
N VAL A 54 -5.94 -1.65 5.86
CA VAL A 54 -5.64 -2.46 4.68
C VAL A 54 -5.55 -1.62 3.40
N ALA A 55 -5.36 -0.32 3.52
CA ALA A 55 -5.38 0.57 2.38
C ALA A 55 -4.40 1.74 2.54
N VAL A 56 -3.98 2.30 1.40
CA VAL A 56 -3.18 3.53 1.35
C VAL A 56 -4.10 4.64 0.89
N TYR A 57 -4.30 5.64 1.75
CA TYR A 57 -5.14 6.79 1.44
C TYR A 57 -4.32 7.88 0.72
N PRO A 58 -4.97 8.79 -0.04
CA PRO A 58 -4.24 9.79 -0.83
C PRO A 58 -3.36 10.73 -0.01
N ASP A 59 -3.68 10.93 1.26
CA ASP A 59 -2.93 11.80 2.17
C ASP A 59 -1.81 11.08 2.93
N GLU A 60 -1.57 9.82 2.62
CA GLU A 60 -0.60 9.00 3.33
C GLU A 60 0.58 8.63 2.45
N ASP A 61 1.75 8.51 3.07
CA ASP A 61 2.94 7.98 2.42
C ASP A 61 3.07 6.50 2.73
N PHE A 62 3.65 5.76 1.82
CA PHE A 62 3.87 4.33 2.01
C PHE A 62 5.24 3.93 1.47
N ASP A 63 5.67 2.74 1.83
CA ASP A 63 6.89 2.16 1.29
C ASP A 63 6.71 0.66 1.10
N VAL A 64 7.60 0.06 0.30
CA VAL A 64 7.63 -1.38 0.10
C VAL A 64 9.00 -1.89 0.49
N SER A 65 9.03 -3.09 1.08
CA SER A 65 10.26 -3.71 1.54
C SER A 65 10.24 -5.19 1.21
N PRO A 66 11.34 -5.76 0.69
CA PRO A 66 11.36 -7.18 0.40
C PRO A 66 11.19 -7.98 1.70
N THR A 67 10.35 -9.02 1.63
CA THR A 67 10.05 -9.85 2.81
C THR A 67 10.97 -11.07 2.92
N THR A 68 11.82 -11.26 1.94
CA THR A 68 12.76 -12.40 1.92
C THR A 68 14.20 -11.91 1.78
#